data_34190f8202dc0a8a5be116909582b7c7
#
_entry.id   34190f8202dc0a8a5be116909582b7c7
#
_cell.length_a   1.000
_cell.length_b   1.000
_cell.length_c   1.000
_cell.angle_alpha   90.00
_cell.angle_beta   90.00
_cell.angle_gamma   90.00
#
_symmetry.space_group_name_H-M   'P 1'
#
loop_
_entity.id
_entity.type
_entity.pdbx_description
1 polymer ?
#
loop_
_entity_poly.entity_id
_entity_poly.type
_entity_poly.pdbx_seq_one_letter_code
_entity_poly.pdbx_strand_id
1 'polypeptide(L)'
;MNHLNSSADLTRRAFLGRSAGGIGSVALASLLNDKLCAGQGSLPNFHHAPKAKRVIFLFMAGGPSHIDLFDPKPKLNELDGKEIPKDLLKDHQQFALIRGTPNLKGSPYTFRQHGESGTIISELMPHLAKVADELTVIRSMHTDTNVHDPGVNFMNCGTLLGDRPTLGSWMSYGLGSVNDDLPAYTVLTSGVSY
;
A
#
# COMPACT_ATOMS: atom_id res chain seq x y z
N MET A 1 -10.46 37.11 -67.19
CA MET A 1 -11.01 36.45 -65.94
C MET A 1 -10.15 35.27 -65.59
N ASN A 2 -9.16 35.51 -64.76
CA ASN A 2 -8.22 34.46 -64.33
C ASN A 2 -8.52 34.07 -62.87
N HIS A 3 -9.04 32.91 -62.73
CA HIS A 3 -9.16 32.26 -61.40
C HIS A 3 -7.83 31.60 -61.08
N LEU A 4 -7.06 32.20 -60.19
CA LEU A 4 -5.91 31.60 -59.57
C LEU A 4 -6.39 30.63 -58.46
N ASN A 5 -6.43 29.36 -58.80
CA ASN A 5 -6.49 28.32 -57.81
C ASN A 5 -5.13 28.23 -57.11
N SER A 6 -5.01 28.89 -56.00
CA SER A 6 -3.90 28.68 -55.06
C SER A 6 -4.24 27.51 -54.16
N SER A 7 -4.06 26.29 -54.64
CA SER A 7 -3.93 25.14 -53.78
C SER A 7 -2.55 25.25 -53.12
N ALA A 8 -2.53 25.71 -51.89
CA ALA A 8 -1.31 25.68 -51.07
C ALA A 8 -0.94 24.22 -50.88
N ASP A 9 -0.01 23.74 -51.72
CA ASP A 9 0.65 22.46 -51.49
C ASP A 9 1.30 22.47 -50.09
N LEU A 10 0.61 21.92 -49.13
CA LEU A 10 1.15 21.62 -47.81
C LEU A 10 2.24 20.58 -47.98
N THR A 11 3.44 21.04 -48.28
CA THR A 11 4.60 20.16 -48.36
C THR A 11 4.79 19.51 -47.00
N ARG A 12 5.19 18.23 -46.95
CA ARG A 12 5.51 17.49 -45.71
C ARG A 12 6.41 18.31 -44.80
N ARG A 13 7.32 19.10 -45.40
CA ARG A 13 8.25 19.96 -44.67
C ARG A 13 7.55 21.13 -43.97
N ALA A 14 6.56 21.75 -44.61
CA ALA A 14 5.77 22.83 -44.00
C ALA A 14 4.83 22.29 -42.92
N PHE A 15 4.27 21.10 -43.10
CA PHE A 15 3.45 20.45 -42.12
C PHE A 15 4.29 20.08 -40.87
N LEU A 16 5.44 19.42 -41.05
CA LEU A 16 6.32 19.05 -39.96
C LEU A 16 6.91 20.25 -39.23
N GLY A 17 7.27 21.31 -39.94
CA GLY A 17 7.76 22.55 -39.36
C GLY A 17 6.73 23.28 -38.50
N ARG A 18 5.47 23.34 -38.94
CA ARG A 18 4.37 23.93 -38.18
C ARG A 18 3.95 23.05 -37.00
N SER A 19 3.88 21.74 -37.21
CA SER A 19 3.55 20.80 -36.15
C SER A 19 4.65 20.71 -35.06
N ALA A 20 5.92 20.71 -35.45
CA ALA A 20 7.04 20.73 -34.52
C ALA A 20 7.07 22.04 -33.71
N GLY A 21 6.78 23.19 -34.32
CA GLY A 21 6.65 24.47 -33.61
C GLY A 21 5.48 24.47 -32.61
N GLY A 22 4.35 23.88 -32.98
CA GLY A 22 3.18 23.79 -32.12
C GLY A 22 3.40 22.82 -30.95
N ILE A 23 3.82 21.59 -31.22
CA ILE A 23 4.07 20.56 -30.20
C ILE A 23 5.29 20.91 -29.32
N GLY A 24 6.35 21.41 -29.96
CA GLY A 24 7.57 21.84 -29.26
C GLY A 24 7.33 23.02 -28.33
N SER A 25 6.49 23.99 -28.70
CA SER A 25 6.16 25.11 -27.81
C SER A 25 5.30 24.68 -26.62
N VAL A 26 4.36 23.74 -26.81
CA VAL A 26 3.57 23.15 -25.69
C VAL A 26 4.47 22.33 -24.76
N ALA A 27 5.36 21.51 -25.32
CA ALA A 27 6.33 20.76 -24.55
C ALA A 27 7.28 21.68 -23.79
N LEU A 28 7.80 22.73 -24.43
CA LEU A 28 8.66 23.71 -23.80
C LEU A 28 7.91 24.52 -22.72
N ALA A 29 6.67 24.94 -23.00
CA ALA A 29 5.83 25.61 -22.02
C ALA A 29 5.53 24.72 -20.82
N SER A 30 5.35 23.40 -21.01
CA SER A 30 5.18 22.44 -19.91
C SER A 30 6.46 22.26 -19.10
N LEU A 31 7.63 22.27 -19.75
CA LEU A 31 8.94 22.17 -19.06
C LEU A 31 9.34 23.45 -18.35
N LEU A 32 8.90 24.61 -18.83
CA LEU A 32 9.18 25.92 -18.22
C LEU A 32 8.14 26.34 -17.19
N ASN A 33 7.04 25.61 -17.09
CA ASN A 33 6.01 25.87 -16.11
C ASN A 33 6.31 25.05 -14.84
N ASP A 34 7.11 25.64 -13.93
CA ASP A 34 7.47 25.05 -12.65
C ASP A 34 6.26 24.58 -11.82
N LYS A 35 5.09 25.20 -12.02
CA LYS A 35 3.83 24.80 -11.39
C LYS A 35 3.25 23.50 -11.96
N LEU A 36 3.58 23.12 -13.19
CA LEU A 36 3.18 21.85 -13.79
C LEU A 36 4.15 20.72 -13.44
N CYS A 37 5.41 21.06 -13.12
CA CYS A 37 6.45 20.09 -12.80
C CYS A 37 6.70 19.93 -11.31
N ALA A 38 6.39 20.97 -10.51
CA ALA A 38 6.67 20.98 -9.07
C ALA A 38 5.46 20.53 -8.28
N GLY A 39 5.53 19.34 -7.72
CA GLY A 39 4.81 18.95 -6.51
C GLY A 39 3.29 18.79 -6.59
N GLN A 40 2.63 19.07 -7.70
CA GLN A 40 1.19 18.84 -7.78
C GLN A 40 0.90 17.38 -8.18
N GLY A 41 0.18 16.69 -7.31
CA GLY A 41 -0.32 15.36 -7.63
C GLY A 41 -1.31 15.37 -8.78
N SER A 42 -1.54 14.19 -9.35
CA SER A 42 -2.47 14.01 -10.49
C SER A 42 -3.95 14.17 -10.13
N LEU A 43 -4.28 14.26 -8.83
CA LEU A 43 -5.66 14.43 -8.36
C LEU A 43 -6.01 15.91 -8.21
N PRO A 44 -6.94 16.43 -9.05
CA PRO A 44 -7.30 17.85 -9.00
C PRO A 44 -8.13 18.22 -7.76
N ASN A 45 -8.86 17.25 -7.18
CA ASN A 45 -9.69 17.44 -6.00
C ASN A 45 -9.62 16.22 -5.10
N PHE A 46 -9.63 16.45 -3.80
CA PHE A 46 -9.72 15.39 -2.81
C PHE A 46 -11.18 14.99 -2.58
N HIS A 47 -11.45 13.69 -2.44
CA HIS A 47 -12.78 13.18 -2.09
C HIS A 47 -13.16 13.55 -0.65
N HIS A 48 -12.17 13.74 0.22
CA HIS A 48 -12.32 14.15 1.62
C HIS A 48 -11.30 15.22 1.96
N ALA A 49 -11.65 16.12 2.87
CA ALA A 49 -10.71 17.13 3.37
C ALA A 49 -9.51 16.44 4.05
N PRO A 50 -8.27 16.66 3.60
CA PRO A 50 -7.10 16.02 4.17
C PRO A 50 -6.82 16.57 5.58
N LYS A 51 -6.63 15.68 6.55
CA LYS A 51 -6.25 16.04 7.92
C LYS A 51 -4.77 15.71 8.17
N ALA A 52 -4.29 14.59 7.67
CA ALA A 52 -2.89 14.17 7.79
C ALA A 52 -2.02 14.87 6.75
N LYS A 53 -0.89 15.40 7.20
CA LYS A 53 0.13 16.06 6.35
C LYS A 53 1.30 15.13 6.03
N ARG A 54 1.53 14.12 6.85
CA ARG A 54 2.64 13.16 6.74
C ARG A 54 2.14 11.78 7.12
N VAL A 55 2.70 10.77 6.48
CA VAL A 55 2.42 9.36 6.76
C VAL A 55 3.74 8.65 7.02
N ILE A 56 3.79 7.89 8.10
CA ILE A 56 4.89 6.95 8.39
C ILE A 56 4.28 5.55 8.34
N PHE A 57 4.76 4.74 7.41
CA PHE A 57 4.34 3.35 7.25
C PHE A 57 5.36 2.42 7.88
N LEU A 58 5.06 1.91 9.08
CA LEU A 58 5.90 0.97 9.81
C LEU A 58 5.48 -0.45 9.42
N PHE A 59 6.23 -1.05 8.51
CA PHE A 59 5.92 -2.37 7.98
C PHE A 59 6.78 -3.44 8.65
N MET A 60 6.13 -4.44 9.25
CA MET A 60 6.77 -5.62 9.80
C MET A 60 6.68 -6.76 8.78
N ALA A 61 7.76 -7.01 8.06
CA ALA A 61 7.84 -8.13 7.12
C ALA A 61 7.75 -9.49 7.84
N GLY A 62 7.31 -10.52 7.13
CA GLY A 62 7.24 -11.88 7.63
C GLY A 62 5.96 -12.25 8.38
N GLY A 63 4.99 -11.36 8.49
CA GLY A 63 3.66 -11.64 9.02
C GLY A 63 3.65 -12.03 10.50
N PRO A 64 3.87 -11.08 11.43
CA PRO A 64 3.73 -11.34 12.87
C PRO A 64 2.35 -11.92 13.18
N SER A 65 2.30 -12.86 14.13
CA SER A 65 1.07 -13.56 14.51
C SER A 65 0.05 -12.59 15.11
N HIS A 66 -1.01 -12.28 14.38
CA HIS A 66 -2.07 -11.37 14.85
C HIS A 66 -2.80 -11.90 16.07
N ILE A 67 -2.95 -13.24 16.19
CA ILE A 67 -3.61 -13.88 17.32
C ILE A 67 -2.78 -13.80 18.61
N ASP A 68 -1.48 -13.53 18.50
CA ASP A 68 -0.59 -13.32 19.63
C ASP A 68 -0.39 -11.85 20.00
N LEU A 69 -0.90 -10.92 19.19
CA LEU A 69 -0.66 -9.48 19.35
C LEU A 69 -1.93 -8.67 19.68
N PHE A 70 -2.97 -8.76 18.84
CA PHE A 70 -4.13 -7.86 18.93
C PHE A 70 -5.49 -8.57 18.84
N ASP A 71 -5.52 -9.85 18.48
CA ASP A 71 -6.75 -10.58 18.21
C ASP A 71 -6.81 -11.92 18.94
N PRO A 72 -6.95 -11.91 20.29
CA PRO A 72 -7.01 -13.13 21.07
C PRO A 72 -8.20 -14.00 20.65
N LYS A 73 -7.98 -15.30 20.60
CA LYS A 73 -8.98 -16.32 20.28
C LYS A 73 -9.17 -17.26 21.48
N PRO A 74 -10.00 -16.90 22.46
CA PRO A 74 -10.19 -17.74 23.66
C PRO A 74 -10.58 -19.19 23.32
N LYS A 75 -11.42 -19.37 22.30
CA LYS A 75 -11.81 -20.70 21.84
C LYS A 75 -10.64 -21.53 21.32
N LEU A 76 -9.66 -20.89 20.71
CA LEU A 76 -8.44 -21.56 20.27
C LEU A 76 -7.61 -22.06 21.45
N ASN A 77 -7.54 -21.28 22.53
CA ASN A 77 -6.87 -21.67 23.77
C ASN A 77 -7.56 -22.88 24.46
N GLU A 78 -8.91 -22.94 24.43
CA GLU A 78 -9.66 -24.09 24.94
C GLU A 78 -9.42 -25.38 24.14
N LEU A 79 -9.06 -25.23 22.89
CA LEU A 79 -8.83 -26.30 21.92
C LEU A 79 -7.33 -26.59 21.71
N ASP A 80 -6.45 -25.96 22.50
CA ASP A 80 -5.00 -26.14 22.37
C ASP A 80 -4.60 -27.62 22.47
N GLY A 81 -3.78 -28.07 21.53
CA GLY A 81 -3.31 -29.45 21.41
C GLY A 81 -4.31 -30.46 20.81
N LYS A 82 -5.57 -30.08 20.55
CA LYS A 82 -6.56 -30.93 19.89
C LYS A 82 -6.38 -30.89 18.37
N GLU A 83 -6.73 -31.99 17.69
CA GLU A 83 -6.77 -32.00 16.24
C GLU A 83 -7.81 -30.99 15.70
N ILE A 84 -7.48 -30.35 14.58
CA ILE A 84 -8.41 -29.47 13.91
C ILE A 84 -9.65 -30.28 13.43
N PRO A 85 -10.88 -29.78 13.65
CA PRO A 85 -12.08 -30.44 13.15
C PRO A 85 -12.03 -30.59 11.62
N LYS A 86 -12.36 -31.78 11.12
CA LYS A 86 -12.28 -32.11 9.69
C LYS A 86 -13.16 -31.22 8.81
N ASP A 87 -14.25 -30.74 9.34
CA ASP A 87 -15.19 -29.84 8.64
C ASP A 87 -14.56 -28.47 8.35
N LEU A 88 -13.66 -28.00 9.21
CA LEU A 88 -12.91 -26.77 9.00
C LEU A 88 -11.79 -26.92 7.94
N LEU A 89 -11.42 -28.16 7.61
CA LEU A 89 -10.40 -28.43 6.59
C LEU A 89 -10.99 -28.54 5.18
N LYS A 90 -12.31 -28.74 5.04
CA LYS A 90 -12.93 -29.02 3.74
C LYS A 90 -12.88 -27.85 2.78
N ASP A 91 -12.93 -26.63 3.28
CA ASP A 91 -12.99 -25.40 2.50
C ASP A 91 -11.66 -24.65 2.43
N HIS A 92 -10.62 -25.17 3.07
CA HIS A 92 -9.31 -24.53 3.11
C HIS A 92 -8.29 -25.32 2.28
N GLN A 93 -7.55 -24.60 1.44
CA GLN A 93 -6.40 -25.18 0.73
C GLN A 93 -5.46 -25.83 1.75
N GLN A 94 -5.13 -27.09 1.50
CA GLN A 94 -4.14 -27.79 2.31
C GLN A 94 -2.85 -26.98 2.28
N PHE A 95 -2.39 -26.58 3.44
CA PHE A 95 -1.07 -25.93 3.56
C PHE A 95 -0.02 -26.90 3.02
N ALA A 96 0.63 -26.56 1.93
CA ALA A 96 1.58 -27.42 1.23
C ALA A 96 2.73 -27.95 2.12
N LEU A 97 2.96 -27.28 3.25
CA LEU A 97 4.02 -27.61 4.21
C LEU A 97 3.55 -28.47 5.40
N ILE A 98 2.24 -28.66 5.58
CA ILE A 98 1.69 -29.44 6.70
C ILE A 98 1.31 -30.83 6.20
N ARG A 99 1.96 -31.86 6.73
CA ARG A 99 1.63 -33.26 6.47
C ARG A 99 0.75 -33.79 7.59
N GLY A 100 -0.36 -34.42 7.23
CA GLY A 100 -1.32 -34.99 8.19
C GLY A 100 -2.33 -33.95 8.73
N THR A 101 -3.05 -34.31 9.80
CA THR A 101 -4.02 -33.42 10.46
C THR A 101 -3.27 -32.58 11.49
N PRO A 102 -3.26 -31.24 11.36
CA PRO A 102 -2.56 -30.39 12.31
C PRO A 102 -3.33 -30.30 13.63
N ASN A 103 -2.59 -30.08 14.72
CA ASN A 103 -3.16 -29.72 16.00
C ASN A 103 -3.36 -28.19 16.10
N LEU A 104 -4.43 -27.80 16.75
CA LEU A 104 -4.69 -26.41 17.09
C LEU A 104 -3.70 -25.94 18.15
N LYS A 105 -3.26 -24.68 18.01
CA LYS A 105 -2.35 -24.03 18.95
C LYS A 105 -2.95 -22.72 19.44
N GLY A 106 -3.20 -22.64 20.73
CA GLY A 106 -3.62 -21.42 21.41
C GLY A 106 -2.45 -20.44 21.60
N SER A 107 -2.76 -19.19 21.86
CA SER A 107 -1.75 -18.20 22.21
C SER A 107 -1.24 -18.46 23.65
N PRO A 108 0.10 -18.53 23.86
CA PRO A 108 0.66 -18.66 25.20
C PRO A 108 0.70 -17.31 25.96
N TYR A 109 0.36 -16.20 25.31
CA TYR A 109 0.51 -14.87 25.85
C TYR A 109 -0.77 -14.37 26.51
N THR A 110 -0.60 -13.44 27.46
CA THR A 110 -1.71 -12.80 28.16
C THR A 110 -2.15 -11.54 27.44
N PHE A 111 -3.47 -11.25 27.51
CA PHE A 111 -4.09 -10.10 26.89
C PHE A 111 -4.82 -9.29 27.95
N ARG A 112 -4.77 -7.97 27.82
CA ARG A 112 -5.49 -7.03 28.68
C ARG A 112 -6.12 -5.92 27.87
N GLN A 113 -7.16 -5.34 28.42
CA GLN A 113 -7.72 -4.08 27.90
C GLN A 113 -6.84 -2.92 28.34
N HIS A 114 -6.60 -1.99 27.43
CA HIS A 114 -5.78 -0.82 27.64
C HIS A 114 -6.51 0.44 27.17
N GLY A 115 -6.22 1.57 27.84
CA GLY A 115 -6.81 2.87 27.56
C GLY A 115 -8.30 2.95 27.90
N GLU A 116 -8.89 4.09 27.64
CA GLU A 116 -10.34 4.32 27.78
C GLU A 116 -11.14 3.60 26.68
N SER A 117 -10.50 3.40 25.51
CA SER A 117 -11.06 2.64 24.39
C SER A 117 -11.26 1.15 24.68
N GLY A 118 -10.58 0.62 25.72
CA GLY A 118 -10.60 -0.80 26.04
C GLY A 118 -9.95 -1.70 24.98
N THR A 119 -9.04 -1.16 24.18
CA THR A 119 -8.36 -1.92 23.12
C THR A 119 -7.58 -3.07 23.72
N ILE A 120 -7.85 -4.30 23.23
CA ILE A 120 -7.17 -5.52 23.73
C ILE A 120 -5.82 -5.65 23.05
N ILE A 121 -4.76 -5.69 23.85
CA ILE A 121 -3.37 -5.79 23.39
C ILE A 121 -2.65 -6.85 24.24
N SER A 122 -1.77 -7.62 23.57
CA SER A 122 -0.93 -8.63 24.20
C SER A 122 0.18 -7.99 25.04
N GLU A 123 0.63 -8.71 26.06
CA GLU A 123 1.82 -8.37 26.87
C GLU A 123 3.10 -8.20 26.04
N LEU A 124 3.14 -8.74 24.83
CA LEU A 124 4.25 -8.57 23.89
C LEU A 124 4.42 -7.12 23.38
N MET A 125 3.38 -6.28 23.52
CA MET A 125 3.36 -4.92 22.99
C MET A 125 3.21 -3.85 24.07
N PRO A 126 4.09 -3.83 25.11
CA PRO A 126 3.91 -2.97 26.28
C PRO A 126 4.01 -1.47 25.97
N HIS A 127 4.71 -1.11 24.90
CA HIS A 127 4.83 0.30 24.47
C HIS A 127 3.61 0.76 23.69
N LEU A 128 3.04 -0.07 22.81
CA LEU A 128 1.79 0.22 22.11
C LEU A 128 0.60 0.28 23.08
N ALA A 129 0.61 -0.54 24.12
CA ALA A 129 -0.42 -0.52 25.15
C ALA A 129 -0.54 0.85 25.86
N LYS A 130 0.54 1.63 25.93
CA LYS A 130 0.53 2.99 26.53
C LYS A 130 -0.17 4.05 25.67
N VAL A 131 -0.33 3.81 24.40
CA VAL A 131 -0.96 4.70 23.41
C VAL A 131 -2.21 4.05 22.79
N ALA A 132 -2.84 3.15 23.53
CA ALA A 132 -3.97 2.36 23.04
C ALA A 132 -5.13 3.20 22.51
N ASP A 133 -5.40 4.35 23.13
CA ASP A 133 -6.49 5.25 22.74
C ASP A 133 -6.22 6.01 21.43
N GLU A 134 -4.97 6.05 20.99
CA GLU A 134 -4.58 6.65 19.73
C GLU A 134 -4.52 5.63 18.58
N LEU A 135 -4.84 4.36 18.86
CA LEU A 135 -4.74 3.28 17.90
C LEU A 135 -6.11 2.87 17.36
N THR A 136 -6.16 2.62 16.06
CA THR A 136 -7.27 1.91 15.42
C THR A 136 -6.77 0.53 14.99
N VAL A 137 -7.33 -0.54 15.58
CA VAL A 137 -6.96 -1.92 15.27
C VAL A 137 -7.98 -2.54 14.32
N ILE A 138 -7.54 -2.87 13.10
CA ILE A 138 -8.39 -3.50 12.09
C ILE A 138 -8.10 -5.00 12.08
N ARG A 139 -8.99 -5.80 12.69
CA ARG A 139 -8.84 -7.27 12.85
C ARG A 139 -9.35 -8.08 11.67
N SER A 140 -10.10 -7.45 10.77
CA SER A 140 -10.78 -8.11 9.63
C SER A 140 -9.95 -8.13 8.35
N MET A 141 -8.68 -7.76 8.41
CA MET A 141 -7.79 -7.82 7.25
C MET A 141 -7.48 -9.28 6.89
N HIS A 142 -7.51 -9.59 5.59
CA HIS A 142 -7.13 -10.90 5.07
C HIS A 142 -6.37 -10.75 3.74
N THR A 143 -5.74 -11.81 3.31
CA THR A 143 -5.07 -11.91 2.01
C THR A 143 -5.36 -13.26 1.36
N ASP A 144 -5.29 -13.32 0.04
CA ASP A 144 -5.52 -14.54 -0.75
C ASP A 144 -4.29 -15.45 -0.82
N THR A 145 -3.24 -15.15 -0.07
CA THR A 145 -2.02 -15.95 -0.02
C THR A 145 -1.59 -16.27 1.41
N ASN A 146 -1.07 -17.47 1.59
CA ASN A 146 -0.44 -17.96 2.82
C ASN A 146 1.10 -17.98 2.75
N VAL A 147 1.69 -17.39 1.70
CA VAL A 147 3.13 -17.32 1.48
C VAL A 147 3.63 -15.92 1.75
N HIS A 148 4.79 -15.79 2.42
CA HIS A 148 5.31 -14.51 2.90
C HIS A 148 5.56 -13.52 1.77
N ASP A 149 6.33 -13.86 0.74
CA ASP A 149 6.71 -12.92 -0.32
C ASP A 149 5.52 -12.37 -1.11
N PRO A 150 4.59 -13.18 -1.62
CA PRO A 150 3.36 -12.67 -2.23
C PRO A 150 2.52 -11.85 -1.25
N GLY A 151 2.46 -12.22 0.04
CA GLY A 151 1.75 -11.47 1.06
C GLY A 151 2.35 -10.09 1.32
N VAL A 152 3.68 -10.00 1.36
CA VAL A 152 4.42 -8.73 1.46
C VAL A 152 4.13 -7.85 0.24
N ASN A 153 4.18 -8.41 -0.96
CA ASN A 153 3.83 -7.68 -2.18
C ASN A 153 2.39 -7.17 -2.14
N PHE A 154 1.44 -8.05 -1.78
CA PHE A 154 0.03 -7.67 -1.67
C PHE A 154 -0.18 -6.51 -0.70
N MET A 155 0.45 -6.53 0.46
CA MET A 155 0.34 -5.47 1.46
C MET A 155 0.96 -4.14 1.00
N ASN A 156 2.04 -4.17 0.23
CA ASN A 156 2.75 -2.96 -0.19
C ASN A 156 2.27 -2.37 -1.52
N CYS A 157 1.82 -3.18 -2.46
CA CYS A 157 1.45 -2.72 -3.81
C CYS A 157 0.08 -3.22 -4.30
N GLY A 158 -0.66 -3.99 -3.50
CA GLY A 158 -2.01 -4.45 -3.82
C GLY A 158 -2.07 -5.59 -4.85
N THR A 159 -0.94 -6.24 -5.17
CA THR A 159 -0.88 -7.43 -6.02
C THR A 159 0.09 -8.45 -5.45
N LEU A 160 -0.14 -9.74 -5.75
CA LEU A 160 0.74 -10.81 -5.30
C LEU A 160 2.08 -10.86 -6.04
N LEU A 161 2.16 -10.24 -7.22
CA LEU A 161 3.32 -10.29 -8.11
C LEU A 161 4.34 -9.16 -7.87
N GLY A 162 3.97 -8.13 -7.13
CA GLY A 162 4.84 -6.97 -6.90
C GLY A 162 5.12 -6.11 -8.15
N ASP A 163 4.24 -6.18 -9.14
CA ASP A 163 4.35 -5.50 -10.43
C ASP A 163 3.75 -4.08 -10.46
N ARG A 164 3.28 -3.61 -9.32
CA ARG A 164 2.66 -2.28 -9.17
C ARG A 164 3.45 -1.39 -8.22
N PRO A 165 3.30 -0.06 -8.37
CA PRO A 165 3.91 0.88 -7.43
C PRO A 165 3.40 0.66 -6.00
N THR A 166 4.26 0.95 -5.03
CA THR A 166 3.92 0.88 -3.60
C THR A 166 3.00 2.02 -3.18
N LEU A 167 2.41 1.90 -1.99
CA LEU A 167 1.54 2.93 -1.40
C LEU A 167 2.17 4.33 -1.44
N GLY A 168 3.45 4.46 -1.05
CA GLY A 168 4.13 5.75 -1.04
C GLY A 168 4.32 6.34 -2.44
N SER A 169 4.59 5.49 -3.45
CA SER A 169 4.66 5.91 -4.85
C SER A 169 3.30 6.41 -5.34
N TRP A 170 2.21 5.72 -5.03
CA TRP A 170 0.85 6.15 -5.37
C TRP A 170 0.46 7.46 -4.68
N MET A 171 0.84 7.64 -3.42
CA MET A 171 0.60 8.89 -2.70
C MET A 171 1.37 10.06 -3.33
N SER A 172 2.63 9.87 -3.65
CA SER A 172 3.44 10.89 -4.34
C SER A 172 2.88 11.25 -5.71
N TYR A 173 2.45 10.25 -6.48
CA TYR A 173 1.83 10.46 -7.79
C TYR A 173 0.49 11.20 -7.68
N GLY A 174 -0.39 10.77 -6.77
CA GLY A 174 -1.75 11.31 -6.65
C GLY A 174 -1.81 12.66 -5.93
N LEU A 175 -1.04 12.84 -4.87
CA LEU A 175 -1.11 14.00 -3.98
C LEU A 175 0.04 14.99 -4.18
N GLY A 176 1.12 14.56 -4.84
CA GLY A 176 2.32 15.38 -5.01
C GLY A 176 3.18 15.48 -3.75
N SER A 177 4.03 16.50 -3.71
CA SER A 177 4.89 16.83 -2.58
C SER A 177 4.62 18.26 -2.09
N VAL A 178 4.70 18.48 -0.79
CA VAL A 178 4.66 19.81 -0.20
C VAL A 178 6.03 20.49 -0.15
N ASN A 179 7.08 19.77 -0.56
CA ASN A 179 8.47 20.22 -0.53
C ASN A 179 9.12 19.93 -1.88
N ASP A 180 9.76 20.93 -2.45
CA ASP A 180 10.40 20.84 -3.76
C ASP A 180 11.86 20.34 -3.65
N ASP A 181 12.48 20.47 -2.47
CA ASP A 181 13.90 20.17 -2.26
C ASP A 181 14.13 18.75 -1.69
N LEU A 182 13.10 18.08 -1.21
CA LEU A 182 13.19 16.75 -0.60
C LEU A 182 12.30 15.73 -1.30
N PRO A 183 12.68 14.44 -1.32
CA PRO A 183 11.85 13.39 -1.85
C PRO A 183 10.50 13.33 -1.13
N ALA A 184 9.41 13.23 -1.90
CA ALA A 184 8.05 13.08 -1.37
C ALA A 184 7.85 11.74 -0.64
N TYR A 185 8.65 10.73 -1.01
CA TYR A 185 8.58 9.38 -0.48
C TYR A 185 9.98 8.82 -0.26
N THR A 186 10.25 8.33 0.95
CA THR A 186 11.53 7.72 1.32
C THR A 186 11.30 6.36 1.94
N VAL A 187 12.07 5.37 1.53
CA VAL A 187 12.06 4.02 2.11
C VAL A 187 13.34 3.85 2.94
N LEU A 188 13.14 3.49 4.20
CA LEU A 188 14.23 3.14 5.12
C LEU A 188 14.17 1.64 5.38
N THR A 189 15.27 0.95 5.15
CA THR A 189 15.41 -0.49 5.43
C THR A 189 16.44 -0.72 6.51
N SER A 190 16.24 -1.75 7.33
CA SER A 190 17.14 -2.09 8.44
C SER A 190 18.44 -2.78 8.03
N GLY A 191 18.84 -2.70 6.77
CA GLY A 191 20.17 -3.09 6.32
C GLY A 191 20.48 -4.59 6.30
N VAL A 192 19.48 -5.46 6.33
CA VAL A 192 19.69 -6.88 6.06
C VAL A 192 19.43 -7.11 4.58
N SER A 193 20.48 -7.12 3.79
CA SER A 193 20.44 -7.70 2.44
C SER A 193 20.35 -9.21 2.59
N TYR A 194 19.27 -9.80 2.10
CA TYR A 194 19.17 -11.23 1.86
C TYR A 194 19.84 -11.56 0.54
#